data_15c9774bbaee3e53a1d2616955cbc48b
#
_entry.id   15c9774bbaee3e53a1d2616955cbc48b
#
_cell.length_a   1.000
_cell.length_b   1.000
_cell.length_c   1.000
_cell.angle_alpha   90.00
_cell.angle_beta   90.00
_cell.angle_gamma   90.00
#
_symmetry.space_group_name_H-M   'P 1'
#
loop_
_entity.id
_entity.type
_entity.pdbx_description
1 polymer ?
#
loop_
_entity_poly.entity_id
_entity_poly.type
_entity_poly.pdbx_seq_one_letter_code
_entity_poly.pdbx_strand_id
1 'polypeptide(L)'
;VQIYNLANIPSPPQGVWHLGPVPIRAYAMCIIVGILVAMWMTLRRYTARGGNPDVVWDAALVVIPAGIIGGRLYHVITDYDKYFCSTCDPIDAVKITNGGLGIWGAVALGAVALWIMFKIKGIPLGPFADAVAPGLILAQAIGRLGNWFNQELYGRETTVPWALDIYYRVNESGEYAPISGRSTGEVVASVHPTFLYELVWNVAVCVFLLWAHKAFKLGHGRVFALYVAGYTAGRFVVENMRADDATHIFGLRVNVIVSVVCFVVALIVYFRLPRGQESPEEVDPTRTTETAVGSAAEGSPR
;
A
#
# COMPACT_ATOMS: atom_id res chain seq x y z
N VAL A 1 39.71 -0.70 11.57
CA VAL A 1 39.29 0.72 11.48
C VAL A 1 38.20 0.77 10.45
N GLN A 2 36.93 0.79 10.88
CA GLN A 2 35.78 1.01 9.96
C GLN A 2 35.87 2.46 9.49
N ILE A 3 36.14 2.63 8.20
CA ILE A 3 36.06 3.93 7.55
C ILE A 3 34.56 4.19 7.38
N TYR A 4 33.98 4.99 8.26
CA TYR A 4 32.62 5.49 8.07
C TYR A 4 32.61 6.34 6.80
N ASN A 5 32.00 5.84 5.75
CA ASN A 5 31.72 6.64 4.56
C ASN A 5 30.70 7.71 4.96
N LEU A 6 31.15 8.95 5.09
CA LEU A 6 30.33 10.11 5.47
C LEU A 6 29.14 10.37 4.52
N ALA A 7 29.04 9.61 3.45
CA ALA A 7 27.98 9.70 2.46
C ALA A 7 26.86 8.64 2.63
N ASN A 8 27.03 7.67 3.54
CA ASN A 8 26.00 6.67 3.79
C ASN A 8 24.76 7.29 4.42
N ILE A 9 23.59 6.72 4.11
CA ILE A 9 22.30 7.11 4.70
C ILE A 9 22.20 6.44 6.08
N PRO A 10 22.14 7.18 7.20
CA PRO A 10 21.95 6.56 8.49
C PRO A 10 20.52 6.04 8.65
N SER A 11 20.34 4.87 9.25
CA SER A 11 19.03 4.45 9.74
C SER A 11 18.63 5.27 10.96
N PRO A 12 17.34 5.51 11.20
CA PRO A 12 16.87 6.18 12.41
C PRO A 12 17.30 5.43 13.67
N PRO A 13 17.59 6.12 14.79
CA PRO A 13 18.06 5.48 16.01
C PRO A 13 17.01 4.57 16.66
N GLN A 14 15.74 4.78 16.39
CA GLN A 14 14.61 3.97 16.88
C GLN A 14 13.41 4.08 15.94
N GLY A 15 12.55 3.07 15.94
CA GLY A 15 11.30 3.03 15.18
C GLY A 15 10.05 3.09 16.07
N VAL A 16 10.21 3.05 17.39
CA VAL A 16 9.10 3.00 18.36
C VAL A 16 9.35 4.02 19.46
N TRP A 17 8.35 4.81 19.79
CA TRP A 17 8.31 5.73 20.92
C TRP A 17 7.18 5.32 21.85
N HIS A 18 7.30 5.61 23.15
CA HIS A 18 6.28 5.31 24.13
C HIS A 18 5.65 6.62 24.65
N LEU A 19 4.32 6.70 24.54
CA LEU A 19 3.55 7.75 25.19
C LEU A 19 2.78 7.09 26.37
N GLY A 20 3.44 7.07 27.52
CA GLY A 20 2.98 6.24 28.64
C GLY A 20 2.99 4.74 28.25
N PRO A 21 1.90 4.00 28.43
CA PRO A 21 1.82 2.58 28.08
C PRO A 21 1.61 2.32 26.58
N VAL A 22 1.38 3.36 25.76
CA VAL A 22 1.03 3.22 24.34
C VAL A 22 2.27 3.32 23.48
N PRO A 23 2.65 2.25 22.72
CA PRO A 23 3.75 2.30 21.77
C PRO A 23 3.31 3.00 20.48
N ILE A 24 3.98 4.09 20.12
CA ILE A 24 3.81 4.80 18.84
C ILE A 24 4.89 4.30 17.89
N ARG A 25 4.48 3.57 16.88
CA ARG A 25 5.38 3.00 15.86
C ARG A 25 5.44 3.90 14.64
N ALA A 26 6.63 4.32 14.22
CA ALA A 26 6.83 5.10 12.99
C ALA A 26 6.22 4.43 11.77
N TYR A 27 6.36 3.11 11.66
CA TYR A 27 5.75 2.33 10.58
C TYR A 27 4.23 2.51 10.50
N ALA A 28 3.53 2.42 11.63
CA ALA A 28 2.09 2.63 11.68
C ALA A 28 1.71 4.08 11.32
N MET A 29 2.50 5.06 11.77
CA MET A 29 2.29 6.47 11.42
C MET A 29 2.45 6.70 9.90
N CYS A 30 3.47 6.11 9.27
CA CYS A 30 3.65 6.18 7.81
C CYS A 30 2.45 5.58 7.07
N ILE A 31 1.90 4.44 7.54
CA ILE A 31 0.70 3.85 6.94
C ILE A 31 -0.51 4.79 7.08
N ILE A 32 -0.74 5.36 8.27
CA ILE A 32 -1.86 6.30 8.50
C ILE A 32 -1.74 7.51 7.59
N VAL A 33 -0.56 8.13 7.52
CA VAL A 33 -0.31 9.28 6.63
C VAL A 33 -0.54 8.86 5.17
N GLY A 34 -0.07 7.69 4.76
CA GLY A 34 -0.30 7.14 3.43
C GLY A 34 -1.79 7.00 3.11
N ILE A 35 -2.58 6.44 4.03
CA ILE A 35 -4.04 6.31 3.87
C ILE A 35 -4.70 7.69 3.72
N LEU A 36 -4.35 8.64 4.58
CA LEU A 36 -4.92 10.00 4.53
C LEU A 36 -4.60 10.70 3.21
N VAL A 37 -3.36 10.57 2.72
CA VAL A 37 -2.94 11.11 1.42
C VAL A 37 -3.69 10.44 0.28
N ALA A 38 -3.83 9.11 0.31
CA ALA A 38 -4.59 8.37 -0.70
C ALA A 38 -6.07 8.80 -0.72
N MET A 39 -6.70 8.91 0.44
CA MET A 39 -8.09 9.36 0.56
C MET A 39 -8.27 10.79 0.06
N TRP A 40 -7.39 11.71 0.44
CA TRP A 40 -7.43 13.11 -0.01
C TRP A 40 -7.29 13.22 -1.53
N MET A 41 -6.33 12.50 -2.13
CA MET A 41 -6.15 12.48 -3.58
C MET A 41 -7.35 11.85 -4.29
N THR A 42 -7.87 10.74 -3.77
CA THR A 42 -9.03 10.05 -4.33
C THR A 42 -10.25 10.96 -4.30
N LEU A 43 -10.53 11.57 -3.15
CA LEU A 43 -11.65 12.49 -2.97
C LEU A 43 -11.61 13.61 -4.01
N ARG A 44 -10.48 14.31 -4.13
CA ARG A 44 -10.31 15.41 -5.11
C ARG A 44 -10.48 14.94 -6.55
N ARG A 45 -9.90 13.80 -6.89
CA ARG A 45 -9.91 13.29 -8.27
C ARG A 45 -11.25 12.70 -8.66
N TYR A 46 -11.90 11.97 -7.76
CA TYR A 46 -13.21 11.37 -8.01
C TYR A 46 -14.30 12.44 -8.12
N THR A 47 -14.31 13.41 -7.21
CA THR A 47 -15.25 14.55 -7.25
C THR A 47 -15.04 15.41 -8.50
N ALA A 48 -13.80 15.68 -8.89
CA ALA A 48 -13.50 16.44 -10.11
C ALA A 48 -13.97 15.75 -11.40
N ARG A 49 -14.28 14.46 -11.36
CA ARG A 49 -14.83 13.67 -12.47
C ARG A 49 -16.36 13.50 -12.39
N GLY A 50 -17.02 14.12 -11.42
CA GLY A 50 -18.48 14.05 -11.22
C GLY A 50 -18.94 13.03 -10.19
N GLY A 51 -18.02 12.27 -9.55
CA GLY A 51 -18.37 11.30 -8.52
C GLY A 51 -18.81 11.96 -7.22
N ASN A 52 -19.67 11.24 -6.47
CA ASN A 52 -20.13 11.67 -5.15
C ASN A 52 -19.00 11.47 -4.12
N PRO A 53 -18.60 12.52 -3.36
CA PRO A 53 -17.58 12.42 -2.31
C PRO A 53 -17.91 11.36 -1.24
N ASP A 54 -19.17 11.11 -0.93
CA ASP A 54 -19.59 10.13 0.09
C ASP A 54 -19.19 8.71 -0.30
N VAL A 55 -19.15 8.40 -1.60
CA VAL A 55 -18.67 7.10 -2.09
C VAL A 55 -17.22 6.82 -1.66
N VAL A 56 -16.39 7.86 -1.56
CA VAL A 56 -14.98 7.71 -1.10
C VAL A 56 -14.93 7.36 0.38
N TRP A 57 -15.76 7.98 1.19
CA TRP A 57 -15.86 7.66 2.63
C TRP A 57 -16.43 6.27 2.87
N ASP A 58 -17.49 5.91 2.14
CA ASP A 58 -18.08 4.57 2.21
C ASP A 58 -17.07 3.49 1.79
N ALA A 59 -16.31 3.75 0.73
CA ALA A 59 -15.24 2.86 0.30
C ALA A 59 -14.18 2.67 1.40
N ALA A 60 -13.77 3.74 2.09
CA ALA A 60 -12.82 3.65 3.19
C ALA A 60 -13.39 2.85 4.37
N LEU A 61 -14.65 3.10 4.75
CA LEU A 61 -15.34 2.39 5.82
C LEU A 61 -15.50 0.89 5.55
N VAL A 62 -15.57 0.50 4.28
CA VAL A 62 -15.71 -0.91 3.88
C VAL A 62 -14.33 -1.56 3.71
N VAL A 63 -13.41 -0.91 2.98
CA VAL A 63 -12.13 -1.50 2.59
C VAL A 63 -11.17 -1.62 3.77
N ILE A 64 -11.14 -0.64 4.68
CA ILE A 64 -10.18 -0.66 5.80
C ILE A 64 -10.47 -1.82 6.76
N PRO A 65 -11.70 -2.02 7.27
CA PRO A 65 -12.00 -3.17 8.11
C PRO A 65 -11.86 -4.51 7.36
N ALA A 66 -12.33 -4.58 6.10
CA ALA A 66 -12.20 -5.78 5.28
C ALA A 66 -10.72 -6.14 5.06
N GLY A 67 -9.86 -5.14 4.83
CA GLY A 67 -8.42 -5.35 4.70
C GLY A 67 -7.78 -5.88 5.99
N ILE A 68 -8.15 -5.34 7.14
CA ILE A 68 -7.67 -5.82 8.44
C ILE A 68 -8.10 -7.28 8.68
N ILE A 69 -9.38 -7.57 8.47
CA ILE A 69 -9.93 -8.92 8.63
C ILE A 69 -9.28 -9.90 7.66
N GLY A 70 -9.18 -9.52 6.39
CA GLY A 70 -8.56 -10.36 5.35
C GLY A 70 -7.08 -10.63 5.61
N GLY A 71 -6.35 -9.60 6.04
CA GLY A 71 -4.94 -9.73 6.41
C GLY A 71 -4.73 -10.67 7.59
N ARG A 72 -5.59 -10.57 8.61
CA ARG A 72 -5.53 -11.46 9.77
C ARG A 72 -5.91 -12.89 9.41
N LEU A 73 -6.99 -13.07 8.67
CA LEU A 73 -7.44 -14.38 8.22
C LEU A 73 -6.35 -15.10 7.40
N TYR A 74 -5.74 -14.41 6.45
CA TYR A 74 -4.65 -14.95 5.66
C TYR A 74 -3.48 -15.39 6.55
N HIS A 75 -3.05 -14.53 7.47
CA HIS A 75 -1.93 -14.83 8.37
C HIS A 75 -2.25 -16.05 9.27
N VAL A 76 -3.45 -16.13 9.84
CA VAL A 76 -3.85 -17.26 10.67
C VAL A 76 -3.87 -18.58 9.88
N ILE A 77 -4.28 -18.54 8.61
CA ILE A 77 -4.29 -19.72 7.74
C ILE A 77 -2.86 -20.15 7.37
N THR A 78 -1.97 -19.20 7.05
CA THR A 78 -0.60 -19.51 6.62
C THR A 78 0.33 -19.90 7.77
N ASP A 79 0.04 -19.41 8.96
CA ASP A 79 0.81 -19.66 10.19
C ASP A 79 -0.03 -20.43 11.23
N TYR A 80 -0.83 -21.38 10.78
CA TYR A 80 -1.81 -22.12 11.59
C TYR A 80 -1.22 -22.69 12.88
N ASP A 81 -0.02 -23.27 12.80
CA ASP A 81 0.65 -23.92 13.94
C ASP A 81 1.00 -22.96 15.09
N LYS A 82 1.08 -21.65 14.81
CA LYS A 82 1.32 -20.63 15.86
C LYS A 82 0.11 -20.38 16.74
N TYR A 83 -1.08 -20.75 16.29
CA TYR A 83 -2.36 -20.44 16.97
C TYR A 83 -3.09 -21.67 17.47
N PHE A 84 -2.90 -22.81 16.83
CA PHE A 84 -3.68 -24.03 17.08
C PHE A 84 -2.79 -25.22 17.45
N CYS A 85 -1.74 -24.98 18.22
CA CYS A 85 -0.93 -26.05 18.82
C CYS A 85 -1.49 -26.48 20.19
N SER A 86 -1.02 -27.59 20.72
CA SER A 86 -1.48 -28.14 22.01
C SER A 86 -1.24 -27.22 23.23
N THR A 87 -0.30 -26.28 23.12
CA THR A 87 0.08 -25.30 24.16
C THR A 87 -0.28 -23.86 23.79
N CYS A 88 -0.91 -23.62 22.64
CA CYS A 88 -1.27 -22.30 22.15
C CYS A 88 -2.65 -21.88 22.66
N ASP A 89 -2.86 -20.55 22.75
CA ASP A 89 -4.18 -19.96 23.01
C ASP A 89 -4.84 -19.56 21.69
N PRO A 90 -5.94 -20.23 21.25
CA PRO A 90 -6.64 -19.87 20.01
C PRO A 90 -7.17 -18.43 19.98
N ILE A 91 -7.34 -17.78 21.14
CA ILE A 91 -7.74 -16.36 21.22
C ILE A 91 -6.68 -15.45 20.60
N ASP A 92 -5.42 -15.86 20.58
CA ASP A 92 -4.35 -15.09 19.93
C ASP A 92 -4.57 -14.95 18.42
N ALA A 93 -5.35 -15.85 17.81
CA ALA A 93 -5.74 -15.72 16.39
C ALA A 93 -6.56 -14.45 16.08
N VAL A 94 -7.27 -13.86 17.05
CA VAL A 94 -8.03 -12.62 16.86
C VAL A 94 -7.31 -11.37 17.39
N LYS A 95 -6.21 -11.52 18.12
CA LYS A 95 -5.41 -10.40 18.65
C LYS A 95 -4.51 -9.80 17.58
N ILE A 96 -4.97 -8.74 16.92
CA ILE A 96 -4.20 -8.02 15.89
C ILE A 96 -3.06 -7.17 16.48
N THR A 97 -3.11 -6.86 17.77
CA THR A 97 -2.10 -6.04 18.48
C THR A 97 -0.71 -6.69 18.52
N ASN A 98 -0.66 -8.01 18.45
CA ASN A 98 0.57 -8.80 18.46
C ASN A 98 1.23 -8.88 17.06
N GLY A 99 0.69 -8.16 16.07
CA GLY A 99 1.14 -8.23 14.68
C GLY A 99 0.51 -9.41 13.92
N GLY A 100 1.08 -9.73 12.74
CA GLY A 100 0.60 -10.83 11.91
C GLY A 100 -0.59 -10.44 11.04
N LEU A 101 -0.33 -9.62 10.01
CA LEU A 101 -1.27 -9.27 8.96
C LEU A 101 -0.65 -9.61 7.59
N GLY A 102 -1.29 -10.51 6.85
CA GLY A 102 -0.83 -10.90 5.52
C GLY A 102 -1.38 -9.97 4.44
N ILE A 103 -0.49 -9.35 3.68
CA ILE A 103 -0.87 -8.39 2.62
C ILE A 103 -1.80 -8.98 1.57
N TRP A 104 -1.62 -10.24 1.19
CA TRP A 104 -2.43 -10.90 0.18
C TRP A 104 -3.89 -11.02 0.60
N GLY A 105 -4.15 -11.41 1.84
CA GLY A 105 -5.50 -11.46 2.39
C GLY A 105 -6.14 -10.08 2.52
N ALA A 106 -5.36 -9.07 2.93
CA ALA A 106 -5.82 -7.70 3.03
C ALA A 106 -6.26 -7.15 1.67
N VAL A 107 -5.44 -7.34 0.63
CA VAL A 107 -5.76 -6.90 -0.74
C VAL A 107 -6.96 -7.68 -1.30
N ALA A 108 -6.98 -9.01 -1.15
CA ALA A 108 -8.04 -9.83 -1.70
C ALA A 108 -9.41 -9.49 -1.09
N LEU A 109 -9.52 -9.51 0.25
CA LEU A 109 -10.79 -9.23 0.90
C LEU A 109 -11.22 -7.77 0.76
N GLY A 110 -10.28 -6.82 0.81
CA GLY A 110 -10.54 -5.41 0.55
C GLY A 110 -11.07 -5.16 -0.86
N ALA A 111 -10.47 -5.78 -1.87
CA ALA A 111 -10.93 -5.67 -3.27
C ALA A 111 -12.31 -6.28 -3.48
N VAL A 112 -12.58 -7.47 -2.89
CA VAL A 112 -13.90 -8.12 -2.97
C VAL A 112 -14.97 -7.25 -2.29
N ALA A 113 -14.69 -6.73 -1.09
CA ALA A 113 -15.62 -5.88 -0.36
C ALA A 113 -15.94 -4.58 -1.13
N LEU A 114 -14.90 -3.95 -1.71
CA LEU A 114 -15.06 -2.78 -2.57
C LEU A 114 -15.93 -3.11 -3.80
N TRP A 115 -15.63 -4.19 -4.49
CA TRP A 115 -16.39 -4.62 -5.66
C TRP A 115 -17.87 -4.87 -5.33
N ILE A 116 -18.17 -5.56 -4.20
CA ILE A 116 -19.53 -5.79 -3.72
C ILE A 116 -20.24 -4.46 -3.44
N MET A 117 -19.58 -3.54 -2.73
CA MET A 117 -20.15 -2.22 -2.41
C MET A 117 -20.53 -1.46 -3.68
N PHE A 118 -19.65 -1.42 -4.69
CA PHE A 118 -19.92 -0.75 -5.95
C PHE A 118 -21.06 -1.41 -6.73
N LYS A 119 -21.15 -2.74 -6.69
CA LYS A 119 -22.28 -3.49 -7.28
C LYS A 119 -23.60 -3.18 -6.62
N ILE A 120 -23.63 -3.12 -5.27
CA ILE A 120 -24.85 -2.78 -4.51
C ILE A 120 -25.29 -1.34 -4.79
N LYS A 121 -24.34 -0.40 -4.88
CA LYS A 121 -24.63 1.01 -5.19
C LYS A 121 -24.98 1.27 -6.66
N GLY A 122 -24.78 0.31 -7.56
CA GLY A 122 -25.00 0.51 -9.00
C GLY A 122 -24.01 1.49 -9.65
N ILE A 123 -22.85 1.75 -9.03
CA ILE A 123 -21.84 2.69 -9.50
C ILE A 123 -20.72 1.91 -10.20
N PRO A 124 -20.21 2.36 -11.37
CA PRO A 124 -19.09 1.70 -12.04
C PRO A 124 -17.78 1.85 -11.25
N LEU A 125 -17.07 0.74 -11.06
CA LEU A 125 -15.81 0.70 -10.30
C LEU A 125 -14.64 1.37 -11.05
N GLY A 126 -14.63 1.36 -12.38
CA GLY A 126 -13.51 1.85 -13.21
C GLY A 126 -13.11 3.29 -12.91
N PRO A 127 -14.02 4.28 -12.96
CA PRO A 127 -13.74 5.67 -12.64
C PRO A 127 -13.17 5.89 -11.23
N PHE A 128 -13.67 5.14 -10.25
CA PHE A 128 -13.16 5.17 -8.87
C PHE A 128 -11.75 4.57 -8.78
N ALA A 129 -11.52 3.43 -9.41
CA ALA A 129 -10.20 2.80 -9.48
C ALA A 129 -9.15 3.73 -10.11
N ASP A 130 -9.51 4.45 -11.18
CA ASP A 130 -8.65 5.46 -11.80
C ASP A 130 -8.39 6.68 -10.89
N ALA A 131 -9.36 7.05 -10.07
CA ALA A 131 -9.20 8.14 -9.12
C ALA A 131 -8.26 7.76 -7.97
N VAL A 132 -8.35 6.53 -7.45
CA VAL A 132 -7.56 6.05 -6.32
C VAL A 132 -6.10 5.71 -6.70
N ALA A 133 -5.84 5.28 -7.92
CA ALA A 133 -4.56 4.73 -8.35
C ALA A 133 -3.32 5.61 -8.02
N PRO A 134 -3.28 6.92 -8.34
CA PRO A 134 -2.13 7.77 -7.99
C PRO A 134 -1.96 7.97 -6.48
N GLY A 135 -3.07 8.06 -5.74
CA GLY A 135 -3.04 8.18 -4.28
C GLY A 135 -2.53 6.88 -3.62
N LEU A 136 -2.93 5.74 -4.15
CA LEU A 136 -2.53 4.43 -3.64
C LEU A 136 -1.02 4.20 -3.79
N ILE A 137 -0.44 4.49 -4.96
CA ILE A 137 1.00 4.33 -5.16
C ILE A 137 1.82 5.34 -4.36
N LEU A 138 1.30 6.55 -4.15
CA LEU A 138 1.94 7.53 -3.28
C LEU A 138 1.89 7.09 -1.81
N ALA A 139 0.78 6.49 -1.36
CA ALA A 139 0.68 5.88 -0.03
C ALA A 139 1.69 4.74 0.15
N GLN A 140 1.89 3.93 -0.88
CA GLN A 140 2.92 2.88 -0.89
C GLN A 140 4.33 3.49 -0.79
N ALA A 141 4.61 4.61 -1.47
CA ALA A 141 5.88 5.33 -1.33
C ALA A 141 6.11 5.80 0.11
N ILE A 142 5.10 6.41 0.73
CA ILE A 142 5.15 6.86 2.13
C ILE A 142 5.36 5.67 3.09
N GLY A 143 4.69 4.55 2.84
CA GLY A 143 4.85 3.32 3.62
C GLY A 143 6.28 2.77 3.64
N ARG A 144 7.08 3.02 2.57
CA ARG A 144 8.50 2.61 2.54
C ARG A 144 9.38 3.34 3.56
N LEU A 145 9.00 4.53 3.98
CA LEU A 145 9.67 5.19 5.11
C LEU A 145 9.53 4.37 6.40
N GLY A 146 8.43 3.65 6.58
CA GLY A 146 8.26 2.73 7.70
C GLY A 146 9.32 1.62 7.73
N ASN A 147 9.69 1.07 6.56
CA ASN A 147 10.76 0.07 6.47
C ASN A 147 12.13 0.65 6.84
N TRP A 148 12.40 1.92 6.50
CA TRP A 148 13.60 2.62 6.92
C TRP A 148 13.66 2.76 8.45
N PHE A 149 12.56 3.13 9.11
CA PHE A 149 12.48 3.19 10.57
C PHE A 149 12.67 1.83 11.24
N ASN A 150 12.14 0.77 10.64
CA ASN A 150 12.24 -0.59 11.18
C ASN A 150 13.56 -1.29 10.86
N GLN A 151 14.40 -0.72 9.98
CA GLN A 151 15.60 -1.39 9.45
C GLN A 151 15.27 -2.77 8.86
N GLU A 152 14.26 -2.84 8.01
CA GLU A 152 13.77 -4.10 7.43
C GLU A 152 13.69 -4.03 5.91
N LEU A 153 13.62 -5.20 5.26
CA LEU A 153 13.43 -5.35 3.82
C LEU A 153 14.49 -4.64 2.96
N TYR A 154 15.69 -4.45 3.49
CA TYR A 154 16.82 -3.84 2.80
C TYR A 154 17.43 -4.81 1.77
N GLY A 155 18.33 -4.28 0.92
CA GLY A 155 19.02 -5.04 -0.10
C GLY A 155 20.30 -5.71 0.40
N ARG A 156 21.05 -6.32 -0.52
CA ARG A 156 22.33 -6.95 -0.21
C ARG A 156 23.35 -5.91 0.24
N GLU A 157 24.41 -6.37 0.92
CA GLU A 157 25.56 -5.53 1.28
C GLU A 157 26.15 -4.85 0.05
N THR A 158 26.58 -3.61 0.24
CA THR A 158 27.09 -2.77 -0.84
C THR A 158 28.10 -1.74 -0.32
N THR A 159 28.90 -1.23 -1.23
CA THR A 159 29.88 -0.15 -0.99
C THR A 159 29.54 1.14 -1.73
N VAL A 160 28.32 1.25 -2.28
CA VAL A 160 27.88 2.47 -2.97
C VAL A 160 27.85 3.66 -1.99
N PRO A 161 28.14 4.90 -2.43
CA PRO A 161 28.25 6.05 -1.54
C PRO A 161 26.93 6.48 -0.88
N TRP A 162 25.81 5.92 -1.28
CA TRP A 162 24.48 6.11 -0.67
C TRP A 162 23.95 4.83 -0.01
N ALA A 163 24.83 3.95 0.47
CA ALA A 163 24.45 2.76 1.21
C ALA A 163 23.66 3.13 2.48
N LEU A 164 22.76 2.26 2.90
CA LEU A 164 22.02 2.40 4.16
C LEU A 164 22.78 1.69 5.27
N ASP A 165 23.10 2.41 6.32
CA ASP A 165 23.73 1.82 7.51
C ASP A 165 22.67 1.22 8.43
N ILE A 166 22.82 -0.06 8.73
CA ILE A 166 21.99 -0.80 9.67
C ILE A 166 22.71 -0.84 11.01
N TYR A 167 22.04 -0.35 12.05
CA TYR A 167 22.58 -0.28 13.40
C TYR A 167 22.17 -1.47 14.27
N TYR A 168 23.06 -1.89 15.13
CA TYR A 168 22.71 -2.79 16.22
C TYR A 168 21.77 -2.08 17.19
N ARG A 169 20.60 -2.70 17.46
CA ARG A 169 19.59 -2.14 18.37
C ARG A 169 19.34 -3.06 19.54
N VAL A 170 19.20 -2.47 20.72
CA VAL A 170 18.93 -3.19 21.96
C VAL A 170 17.69 -2.61 22.66
N ASN A 171 17.00 -3.46 23.42
CA ASN A 171 15.93 -3.04 24.33
C ASN A 171 16.54 -2.47 25.64
N GLU A 172 15.69 -2.08 26.58
CA GLU A 172 16.12 -1.56 27.90
C GLU A 172 16.93 -2.58 28.72
N SER A 173 16.74 -3.88 28.48
CA SER A 173 17.49 -4.96 29.13
C SER A 173 18.84 -5.25 28.45
N GLY A 174 19.20 -4.54 27.38
CA GLY A 174 20.41 -4.77 26.59
C GLY A 174 20.33 -5.94 25.61
N GLU A 175 19.16 -6.55 25.41
CA GLU A 175 18.95 -7.64 24.47
C GLU A 175 18.68 -7.12 23.08
N TYR A 176 19.08 -7.91 22.07
CA TYR A 176 18.87 -7.58 20.66
C TYR A 176 17.38 -7.40 20.32
N ALA A 177 17.02 -6.22 19.86
CA ALA A 177 15.65 -5.84 19.51
C ALA A 177 15.62 -4.97 18.25
N PRO A 178 15.71 -5.55 17.05
CA PRO A 178 15.95 -4.82 15.80
C PRO A 178 14.83 -3.82 15.45
N ILE A 179 13.57 -4.11 15.79
CA ILE A 179 12.41 -3.28 15.47
C ILE A 179 12.08 -2.31 16.59
N SER A 180 12.03 -2.78 17.85
CA SER A 180 11.58 -2.01 19.00
C SER A 180 12.71 -1.37 19.81
N GLY A 181 13.95 -1.81 19.60
CA GLY A 181 15.11 -1.34 20.32
C GLY A 181 15.63 0.02 19.86
N ARG A 182 16.60 0.54 20.62
CA ARG A 182 17.33 1.76 20.32
C ARG A 182 18.74 1.43 19.82
N SER A 183 19.21 2.20 18.84
CA SER A 183 20.55 2.05 18.27
C SER A 183 21.64 2.26 19.32
N THR A 184 22.64 1.39 19.28
CA THR A 184 23.88 1.52 20.06
C THR A 184 24.90 2.42 19.37
N GLY A 185 24.66 2.81 18.12
CA GLY A 185 25.61 3.51 17.25
C GLY A 185 26.55 2.58 16.49
N GLU A 186 26.54 1.28 16.77
CA GLU A 186 27.33 0.28 16.06
C GLU A 186 26.66 -0.07 14.72
N VAL A 187 27.42 0.06 13.62
CA VAL A 187 26.98 -0.32 12.27
C VAL A 187 27.26 -1.81 12.07
N VAL A 188 26.21 -2.58 11.87
CA VAL A 188 26.31 -4.04 11.61
C VAL A 188 26.44 -4.37 10.14
N ALA A 189 25.85 -3.54 9.26
CA ALA A 189 25.91 -3.73 7.81
C ALA A 189 25.68 -2.42 7.08
N SER A 190 26.28 -2.27 5.89
CA SER A 190 25.96 -1.22 4.92
C SER A 190 25.34 -1.88 3.68
N VAL A 191 24.07 -1.55 3.38
CA VAL A 191 23.24 -2.28 2.45
C VAL A 191 22.59 -1.39 1.39
N HIS A 192 22.08 -1.95 0.31
CA HIS A 192 21.28 -1.20 -0.66
C HIS A 192 19.99 -0.67 -0.01
N PRO A 193 19.69 0.65 -0.08
CA PRO A 193 18.49 1.27 0.48
C PRO A 193 17.25 0.99 -0.40
N THR A 194 16.77 -0.25 -0.40
CA THR A 194 15.61 -0.65 -1.21
C THR A 194 14.38 0.18 -0.91
N PHE A 195 14.19 0.64 0.35
CA PHE A 195 13.11 1.54 0.73
C PHE A 195 13.14 2.83 -0.10
N LEU A 196 14.34 3.41 -0.32
CA LEU A 196 14.52 4.63 -1.10
C LEU A 196 14.27 4.38 -2.59
N TYR A 197 14.76 3.25 -3.12
CA TYR A 197 14.54 2.90 -4.52
C TYR A 197 13.06 2.70 -4.81
N GLU A 198 12.33 1.98 -3.95
CA GLU A 198 10.88 1.81 -4.08
C GLU A 198 10.12 3.13 -3.88
N LEU A 199 10.54 3.98 -2.94
CA LEU A 199 9.95 5.30 -2.73
C LEU A 199 10.07 6.16 -3.99
N VAL A 200 11.27 6.32 -4.52
CA VAL A 200 11.54 7.13 -5.72
C VAL A 200 10.77 6.57 -6.92
N TRP A 201 10.79 5.25 -7.11
CA TRP A 201 10.04 4.59 -8.18
C TRP A 201 8.54 4.85 -8.07
N ASN A 202 7.95 4.65 -6.89
CA ASN A 202 6.52 4.83 -6.67
C ASN A 202 6.10 6.30 -6.86
N VAL A 203 6.93 7.27 -6.44
CA VAL A 203 6.71 8.70 -6.72
C VAL A 203 6.76 8.97 -8.22
N ALA A 204 7.75 8.41 -8.93
CA ALA A 204 7.86 8.56 -10.38
C ALA A 204 6.64 7.97 -11.11
N VAL A 205 6.17 6.79 -10.69
CA VAL A 205 4.94 6.20 -11.25
C VAL A 205 3.72 7.07 -10.92
N CYS A 206 3.61 7.62 -9.70
CA CYS A 206 2.52 8.55 -9.35
C CYS A 206 2.49 9.75 -10.31
N VAL A 207 3.62 10.41 -10.51
CA VAL A 207 3.76 11.54 -11.43
C VAL A 207 3.40 11.13 -12.86
N PHE A 208 3.89 9.98 -13.30
CA PHE A 208 3.56 9.43 -14.62
C PHE A 208 2.05 9.19 -14.78
N LEU A 209 1.38 8.59 -13.79
CA LEU A 209 -0.07 8.34 -13.83
C LEU A 209 -0.87 9.66 -13.93
N LEU A 210 -0.47 10.69 -13.17
CA LEU A 210 -1.10 12.00 -13.20
C LEU A 210 -0.92 12.68 -14.56
N TRP A 211 0.28 12.59 -15.12
CA TRP A 211 0.58 13.10 -16.45
C TRP A 211 -0.18 12.34 -17.55
N ALA A 212 -0.09 11.00 -17.55
CA ALA A 212 -0.73 10.15 -18.55
C ALA A 212 -2.26 10.29 -18.56
N HIS A 213 -2.86 10.40 -17.38
CA HIS A 213 -4.30 10.64 -17.25
C HIS A 213 -4.73 11.93 -17.96
N LYS A 214 -3.97 13.03 -17.80
CA LYS A 214 -4.25 14.31 -18.44
C LYS A 214 -3.94 14.29 -19.94
N ALA A 215 -2.76 13.79 -20.31
CA ALA A 215 -2.26 13.80 -21.69
C ALA A 215 -3.11 12.92 -22.62
N PHE A 216 -3.53 11.75 -22.16
CA PHE A 216 -4.23 10.75 -22.97
C PHE A 216 -5.72 10.64 -22.63
N LYS A 217 -6.25 11.47 -21.74
CA LYS A 217 -7.66 11.44 -21.27
C LYS A 217 -8.09 10.01 -20.91
N LEU A 218 -7.29 9.36 -20.07
CA LEU A 218 -7.53 7.97 -19.68
C LEU A 218 -8.72 7.84 -18.73
N GLY A 219 -9.53 6.80 -18.94
CA GLY A 219 -10.69 6.45 -18.13
C GLY A 219 -10.92 4.95 -18.09
N HIS A 220 -12.10 4.52 -17.65
CA HIS A 220 -12.61 3.13 -17.65
C HIS A 220 -11.73 2.12 -16.90
N GLY A 221 -10.90 2.57 -15.91
CA GLY A 221 -9.97 1.72 -15.18
C GLY A 221 -8.57 1.62 -15.80
N ARG A 222 -8.28 2.37 -16.89
CA ARG A 222 -6.98 2.32 -17.57
C ARG A 222 -5.85 2.93 -16.74
N VAL A 223 -6.14 3.97 -15.93
CA VAL A 223 -5.12 4.54 -15.02
C VAL A 223 -4.76 3.52 -13.94
N PHE A 224 -5.75 2.77 -13.44
CA PHE A 224 -5.50 1.70 -12.46
C PHE A 224 -4.69 0.56 -13.08
N ALA A 225 -4.97 0.17 -14.31
CA ALA A 225 -4.18 -0.84 -15.02
C ALA A 225 -2.71 -0.37 -15.18
N LEU A 226 -2.47 0.90 -15.53
CA LEU A 226 -1.11 1.46 -15.58
C LEU A 226 -0.45 1.51 -14.21
N TYR A 227 -1.20 1.78 -13.13
CA TYR A 227 -0.69 1.70 -11.77
C TYR A 227 -0.18 0.29 -11.45
N VAL A 228 -0.98 -0.74 -11.73
CA VAL A 228 -0.57 -2.13 -11.50
C VAL A 228 0.67 -2.47 -12.31
N ALA A 229 0.73 -2.10 -13.59
CA ALA A 229 1.90 -2.32 -14.44
C ALA A 229 3.14 -1.58 -13.89
N GLY A 230 3.02 -0.30 -13.56
CA GLY A 230 4.14 0.50 -13.02
C GLY A 230 4.66 -0.02 -11.68
N TYR A 231 3.75 -0.37 -10.76
CA TYR A 231 4.12 -0.94 -9.47
C TYR A 231 4.83 -2.29 -9.61
N THR A 232 4.27 -3.19 -10.41
CA THR A 232 4.83 -4.55 -10.58
C THR A 232 6.17 -4.54 -11.32
N ALA A 233 6.39 -3.59 -12.25
CA ALA A 233 7.69 -3.37 -12.88
C ALA A 233 8.77 -2.97 -11.85
N GLY A 234 8.46 -2.02 -10.95
CA GLY A 234 9.37 -1.65 -9.87
C GLY A 234 9.59 -2.78 -8.88
N ARG A 235 8.52 -3.50 -8.52
CA ARG A 235 8.61 -4.65 -7.63
C ARG A 235 9.49 -5.75 -8.18
N PHE A 236 9.41 -6.03 -9.48
CA PHE A 236 10.30 -6.98 -10.14
C PHE A 236 11.78 -6.62 -9.95
N VAL A 237 12.15 -5.36 -10.15
CA VAL A 237 13.54 -4.92 -10.00
C VAL A 237 13.99 -5.00 -8.55
N VAL A 238 13.22 -4.44 -7.62
CA VAL A 238 13.60 -4.38 -6.21
C VAL A 238 13.64 -5.76 -5.56
N GLU A 239 12.73 -6.67 -5.91
CA GLU A 239 12.71 -8.02 -5.35
C GLU A 239 13.99 -8.81 -5.68
N ASN A 240 14.60 -8.56 -6.84
CA ASN A 240 15.89 -9.17 -7.20
C ASN A 240 17.09 -8.56 -6.44
N MET A 241 16.92 -7.41 -5.80
CA MET A 241 17.97 -6.76 -4.99
C MET A 241 17.89 -7.12 -3.51
N ARG A 242 16.75 -7.66 -3.04
CA ARG A 242 16.52 -7.96 -1.63
C ARG A 242 17.35 -9.14 -1.15
N ALA A 243 17.76 -9.08 0.14
CA ALA A 243 18.57 -10.09 0.80
C ALA A 243 17.76 -11.01 1.74
N ASP A 244 16.51 -10.63 2.07
CA ASP A 244 15.65 -11.40 2.99
C ASP A 244 15.25 -12.77 2.40
N ASP A 245 14.94 -13.70 3.30
CA ASP A 245 14.44 -15.02 2.94
C ASP A 245 13.10 -14.92 2.21
N ALA A 246 12.96 -15.68 1.13
CA ALA A 246 11.73 -15.74 0.36
C ALA A 246 11.45 -17.15 -0.14
N THR A 247 10.18 -17.47 -0.32
CA THR A 247 9.77 -18.71 -0.95
C THR A 247 10.18 -18.71 -2.42
N HIS A 248 10.81 -19.79 -2.88
CA HIS A 248 11.23 -19.97 -4.27
C HIS A 248 10.36 -21.02 -4.94
N ILE A 249 9.95 -20.74 -6.19
CA ILE A 249 9.29 -21.67 -7.09
C ILE A 249 10.09 -21.65 -8.40
N PHE A 250 10.49 -22.81 -8.90
CA PHE A 250 11.37 -22.95 -10.07
C PHE A 250 12.68 -22.15 -9.98
N GLY A 251 13.23 -21.98 -8.76
CA GLY A 251 14.46 -21.22 -8.53
C GLY A 251 14.27 -19.68 -8.53
N LEU A 252 13.07 -19.18 -8.75
CA LEU A 252 12.72 -17.75 -8.68
C LEU A 252 11.92 -17.44 -7.43
N ARG A 253 12.13 -16.27 -6.87
CA ARG A 253 11.30 -15.76 -5.75
C ARG A 253 9.84 -15.64 -6.22
N VAL A 254 8.88 -16.09 -5.43
CA VAL A 254 7.45 -16.05 -5.76
C VAL A 254 7.00 -14.65 -6.18
N ASN A 255 7.48 -13.61 -5.48
CA ASN A 255 7.12 -12.23 -5.80
C ASN A 255 7.60 -11.77 -7.18
N VAL A 256 8.70 -12.33 -7.71
CA VAL A 256 9.18 -12.07 -9.08
C VAL A 256 8.18 -12.62 -10.09
N ILE A 257 7.76 -13.89 -9.90
CA ILE A 257 6.79 -14.54 -10.78
C ILE A 257 5.46 -13.78 -10.77
N VAL A 258 4.95 -13.48 -9.57
CA VAL A 258 3.69 -12.72 -9.41
C VAL A 258 3.79 -11.34 -10.05
N SER A 259 4.92 -10.65 -9.92
CA SER A 259 5.14 -9.33 -10.54
C SER A 259 5.04 -9.41 -12.06
N VAL A 260 5.67 -10.40 -12.69
CA VAL A 260 5.61 -10.60 -14.15
C VAL A 260 4.18 -10.92 -14.61
N VAL A 261 3.50 -11.83 -13.92
CA VAL A 261 2.12 -12.21 -14.26
C VAL A 261 1.18 -11.00 -14.14
N CYS A 262 1.24 -10.28 -13.01
CA CYS A 262 0.42 -9.09 -12.80
C CYS A 262 0.72 -7.98 -13.81
N PHE A 263 2.00 -7.78 -14.19
CA PHE A 263 2.40 -6.83 -15.21
C PHE A 263 1.76 -7.15 -16.56
N VAL A 264 1.87 -8.40 -17.01
CA VAL A 264 1.29 -8.84 -18.29
C VAL A 264 -0.23 -8.72 -18.27
N VAL A 265 -0.88 -9.16 -17.20
CA VAL A 265 -2.33 -9.05 -17.04
C VAL A 265 -2.76 -7.58 -17.05
N ALA A 266 -2.06 -6.70 -16.36
CA ALA A 266 -2.36 -5.27 -16.33
C ALA A 266 -2.27 -4.63 -17.72
N LEU A 267 -1.26 -5.00 -18.52
CA LEU A 267 -1.15 -4.53 -19.91
C LEU A 267 -2.29 -5.06 -20.78
N ILE A 268 -2.64 -6.35 -20.66
CA ILE A 268 -3.78 -6.93 -21.40
C ILE A 268 -5.06 -6.17 -21.05
N VAL A 269 -5.32 -5.93 -19.78
CA VAL A 269 -6.48 -5.17 -19.30
C VAL A 269 -6.46 -3.75 -19.87
N TYR A 270 -5.32 -3.06 -19.79
CA TYR A 270 -5.14 -1.71 -20.31
C TYR A 270 -5.54 -1.60 -21.80
N PHE A 271 -5.12 -2.56 -22.63
CA PHE A 271 -5.42 -2.56 -24.07
C PHE A 271 -6.84 -3.01 -24.40
N ARG A 272 -7.50 -3.78 -23.51
CA ARG A 272 -8.88 -4.27 -23.68
C ARG A 272 -9.93 -3.27 -23.22
N LEU A 273 -9.61 -2.40 -22.25
CA LEU A 273 -10.53 -1.39 -21.74
C LEU A 273 -10.85 -0.31 -22.77
N PRO A 274 -12.06 0.27 -22.73
CA PRO A 274 -12.49 1.34 -23.63
C PRO A 274 -11.53 2.52 -23.61
N ARG A 275 -11.41 3.22 -24.72
CA ARG A 275 -10.63 4.45 -24.85
C ARG A 275 -11.49 5.66 -24.52
N GLY A 276 -10.84 6.74 -24.09
CA GLY A 276 -11.49 7.97 -23.69
C GLY A 276 -11.71 8.04 -22.17
N GLN A 277 -12.42 9.06 -21.77
CA GLN A 277 -12.75 9.36 -20.39
C GLN A 277 -14.28 9.37 -20.27
N GLU A 278 -14.79 8.84 -19.18
CA GLU A 278 -16.22 8.78 -18.87
C GLU A 278 -16.79 10.20 -18.70
N SER A 279 -18.05 10.41 -19.09
CA SER A 279 -18.81 11.61 -18.73
C SER A 279 -19.12 11.59 -17.21
N PRO A 280 -19.41 12.76 -16.61
CA PRO A 280 -19.78 12.83 -15.19
C PRO A 280 -20.97 11.93 -14.83
N GLU A 281 -21.90 11.75 -15.73
CA GLU A 281 -23.10 10.89 -15.58
C GLU A 281 -22.72 9.41 -15.58
N GLU A 282 -21.72 9.03 -16.37
CA GLU A 282 -21.20 7.65 -16.39
C GLU A 282 -20.35 7.34 -15.16
N VAL A 283 -19.73 8.36 -14.53
CA VAL A 283 -18.92 8.19 -13.31
C VAL A 283 -19.81 7.86 -12.11
N ASP A 284 -20.92 8.57 -11.97
CA ASP A 284 -21.89 8.35 -10.88
C ASP A 284 -23.32 8.54 -11.37
N PRO A 285 -23.97 7.50 -11.91
CA PRO A 285 -25.34 7.58 -12.39
C PRO A 285 -26.38 7.93 -11.31
N THR A 286 -26.07 7.71 -10.03
CA THR A 286 -27.00 7.93 -8.93
C THR A 286 -27.20 9.42 -8.64
N ARG A 287 -26.21 10.26 -8.92
CA ARG A 287 -26.22 11.70 -8.69
C ARG A 287 -27.21 12.44 -9.59
N THR A 288 -27.41 11.99 -10.81
CA THR A 288 -28.40 12.56 -11.75
C THR A 288 -29.83 12.31 -11.29
N THR A 289 -30.07 11.16 -10.66
CA THR A 289 -31.38 10.78 -10.15
C THR A 289 -31.80 11.65 -8.94
N GLU A 290 -30.86 11.95 -8.03
CA GLU A 290 -31.11 12.81 -6.87
C GLU A 290 -31.41 14.25 -7.28
N THR A 291 -30.69 14.79 -8.26
CA THR A 291 -30.92 16.16 -8.77
C THR A 291 -32.29 16.26 -9.46
N ALA A 292 -32.72 15.24 -10.18
CA ALA A 292 -34.04 15.21 -10.84
C ALA A 292 -35.20 15.10 -9.84
N VAL A 293 -35.03 14.31 -8.76
CA VAL A 293 -36.05 14.16 -7.70
C VAL A 293 -36.16 15.44 -6.85
N GLY A 294 -35.01 16.07 -6.53
CA GLY A 294 -34.97 17.34 -5.81
C GLY A 294 -35.66 18.48 -6.57
N SER A 295 -35.41 18.57 -7.89
CA SER A 295 -36.07 19.57 -8.75
C SER A 295 -37.59 19.35 -8.92
N ALA A 296 -38.02 18.08 -8.92
CA ALA A 296 -39.46 17.76 -8.99
C ALA A 296 -40.21 18.06 -7.69
N ALA A 297 -39.52 18.00 -6.54
CA ALA A 297 -40.13 18.32 -5.24
C ALA A 297 -40.26 19.82 -5.00
N GLU A 298 -39.40 20.67 -5.57
CA GLU A 298 -39.48 22.12 -5.46
C GLU A 298 -40.46 22.77 -6.48
N GLY A 299 -40.86 22.01 -7.52
CA GLY A 299 -41.74 22.51 -8.61
C GLY A 299 -43.23 22.24 -8.42
N SER A 300 -43.70 21.74 -7.24
CA SER A 300 -45.15 21.58 -6.98
C SER A 300 -45.72 22.90 -6.44
N PRO A 301 -46.50 23.66 -7.22
CA PRO A 301 -47.16 24.88 -6.71
C PRO A 301 -48.22 24.50 -5.67
N ARG A 302 -48.18 25.18 -4.55
CA ARG A 302 -49.26 25.17 -3.55
C ARG A 302 -50.47 25.96 -4.04
#